data_c5f118fa3a46215e86c2c2cc019177c5
#
_entry.id   c5f118fa3a46215e86c2c2cc019177c5
#
_cell.length_a   1.000
_cell.length_b   1.000
_cell.length_c   1.000
_cell.angle_alpha   90.00
_cell.angle_beta   90.00
_cell.angle_gamma   90.00
#
_symmetry.space_group_name_H-M   'P 1'
#
loop_
_entity.id
_entity.type
_entity.pdbx_description
1 polymer ?
#
loop_
_entity_poly.entity_id
_entity_poly.type
_entity_poly.pdbx_seq_one_letter_code
_entity_poly.pdbx_strand_id
1 'polypeptide(L)'
;MPATRRLAAILAADVARYSRLMGGDEEGTLERLKSHRRGLVDPKIKGHHGRIVKSTGDGLLVEFSSVVDAVRCAVEIQRAMVDRETDMAEDRRIKFRIGINLGDIIAVGDDIFGDGVNMAARLEALAEPGGICISRVVRDQIRDKLPYTFDDMGEQRVKNIARPVRAHALGATAVAVLPPVAVITGAAKSVTLPRVPAIDRCPAVRGPVE
;
A
#
# COMPACT_ATOMS: atom_id res chain seq x y z
N MET A 1 1.28 -22.52 16.35
CA MET A 1 1.97 -22.55 15.04
C MET A 1 3.28 -21.77 15.17
N PRO A 2 4.37 -22.20 14.51
CA PRO A 2 5.65 -21.47 14.60
C PRO A 2 5.50 -20.08 14.00
N ALA A 3 6.15 -19.08 14.62
CA ALA A 3 6.22 -17.73 14.10
C ALA A 3 7.19 -17.68 12.91
N THR A 4 6.78 -17.09 11.80
CA THR A 4 7.62 -16.95 10.60
C THR A 4 7.91 -15.46 10.33
N ARG A 5 9.20 -15.11 10.19
CA ARG A 5 9.60 -13.77 9.76
C ARG A 5 9.70 -13.69 8.24
N ARG A 6 9.18 -12.59 7.68
CA ARG A 6 9.31 -12.31 6.24
C ARG A 6 9.12 -10.82 5.95
N LEU A 7 9.65 -10.38 4.83
CA LEU A 7 9.42 -9.05 4.30
C LEU A 7 8.05 -9.00 3.61
N ALA A 8 7.27 -7.96 3.91
CA ALA A 8 5.97 -7.74 3.28
C ALA A 8 5.67 -6.25 3.11
N ALA A 9 4.85 -5.91 2.13
CA ALA A 9 4.24 -4.60 2.04
C ALA A 9 2.95 -4.61 2.88
N ILE A 10 2.86 -3.68 3.81
CA ILE A 10 1.74 -3.56 4.74
C ILE A 10 0.98 -2.29 4.39
N LEU A 11 -0.32 -2.41 4.23
CA LEU A 11 -1.25 -1.31 4.07
C LEU A 11 -2.14 -1.24 5.30
N ALA A 12 -2.12 -0.10 5.99
CA ALA A 12 -3.09 0.26 7.01
C ALA A 12 -4.03 1.31 6.45
N ALA A 13 -5.32 1.17 6.70
CA ALA A 13 -6.32 2.15 6.33
C ALA A 13 -7.33 2.34 7.46
N ASP A 14 -7.82 3.55 7.63
CA ASP A 14 -8.97 3.85 8.50
C ASP A 14 -9.88 4.91 7.87
N VAL A 15 -11.07 5.10 8.44
CA VAL A 15 -12.00 6.16 8.03
C VAL A 15 -11.69 7.44 8.80
N ALA A 16 -11.32 8.49 8.08
CA ALA A 16 -11.07 9.79 8.67
C ALA A 16 -12.31 10.33 9.40
N ARG A 17 -12.13 10.76 10.66
CA ARG A 17 -13.20 11.32 11.51
C ARG A 17 -14.37 10.35 11.73
N TYR A 18 -14.14 9.06 11.78
CA TYR A 18 -15.18 8.03 11.91
C TYR A 18 -16.13 8.27 13.08
N SER A 19 -15.60 8.59 14.28
CA SER A 19 -16.44 8.89 15.45
C SER A 19 -17.40 10.06 15.23
N ARG A 20 -17.01 11.07 14.42
CA ARG A 20 -17.89 12.19 14.06
C ARG A 20 -18.99 11.75 13.09
N LEU A 21 -18.66 10.93 12.10
CA LEU A 21 -19.64 10.38 11.16
C LEU A 21 -20.67 9.52 11.87
N MET A 22 -20.22 8.65 12.79
CA MET A 22 -21.06 7.81 13.62
C MET A 22 -21.96 8.63 14.56
N GLY A 23 -21.44 9.71 15.14
CA GLY A 23 -22.24 10.61 15.99
C GLY A 23 -23.33 11.37 15.24
N GLY A 24 -23.21 11.54 13.91
CA GLY A 24 -24.22 12.20 13.09
C GLY A 24 -25.28 11.26 12.51
N ASP A 25 -24.91 10.03 12.16
CA ASP A 25 -25.75 8.99 11.56
C ASP A 25 -25.03 7.63 11.71
N GLU A 26 -25.29 6.94 12.81
CA GLU A 26 -24.62 5.69 13.15
C GLU A 26 -24.97 4.57 12.17
N GLU A 27 -26.25 4.30 11.97
CA GLU A 27 -26.71 3.19 11.12
C GLU A 27 -26.35 3.44 9.64
N GLY A 28 -26.62 4.63 9.13
CA GLY A 28 -26.33 4.97 7.74
C GLY A 28 -24.83 5.01 7.45
N THR A 29 -23.99 5.49 8.38
CA THR A 29 -22.54 5.47 8.23
C THR A 29 -22.01 4.03 8.20
N LEU A 30 -22.50 3.17 9.11
CA LEU A 30 -22.10 1.76 9.18
C LEU A 30 -22.49 1.00 7.91
N GLU A 31 -23.73 1.18 7.43
CA GLU A 31 -24.20 0.51 6.21
C GLU A 31 -23.44 0.98 4.95
N ARG A 32 -23.17 2.28 4.82
CA ARG A 32 -22.34 2.80 3.72
C ARG A 32 -20.92 2.24 3.77
N LEU A 33 -20.28 2.23 4.94
CA LEU A 33 -18.95 1.68 5.10
C LEU A 33 -18.90 0.19 4.72
N LYS A 34 -19.88 -0.61 5.17
CA LYS A 34 -20.00 -2.02 4.78
C LYS A 34 -20.22 -2.18 3.28
N SER A 35 -21.02 -1.30 2.67
CA SER A 35 -21.26 -1.29 1.21
C SER A 35 -19.99 -0.98 0.44
N HIS A 36 -19.20 0.04 0.86
CA HIS A 36 -17.91 0.36 0.25
C HIS A 36 -16.90 -0.78 0.42
N ARG A 37 -16.87 -1.40 1.59
CA ARG A 37 -16.01 -2.57 1.83
C ARG A 37 -16.34 -3.69 0.85
N ARG A 38 -17.58 -4.15 0.84
CA ARG A 38 -18.03 -5.29 0.01
C ARG A 38 -17.94 -5.01 -1.49
N GLY A 39 -18.35 -3.80 -1.90
CA GLY A 39 -18.50 -3.46 -3.32
C GLY A 39 -17.28 -2.81 -3.97
N LEU A 40 -16.25 -2.43 -3.19
CA LEU A 40 -15.06 -1.75 -3.71
C LEU A 40 -13.78 -2.22 -3.05
N VAL A 41 -13.63 -2.01 -1.73
CA VAL A 41 -12.33 -2.13 -1.05
C VAL A 41 -11.84 -3.59 -1.08
N ASP A 42 -12.66 -4.52 -0.62
CA ASP A 42 -12.29 -5.94 -0.52
C ASP A 42 -12.05 -6.57 -1.91
N PRO A 43 -12.87 -6.31 -2.95
CA PRO A 43 -12.58 -6.73 -4.33
C PRO A 43 -11.29 -6.16 -4.90
N LYS A 44 -10.98 -4.88 -4.64
CA LYS A 44 -9.73 -4.25 -5.10
C LYS A 44 -8.51 -4.89 -4.44
N ILE A 45 -8.56 -5.09 -3.12
CA ILE A 45 -7.50 -5.78 -2.38
C ILE A 45 -7.24 -7.16 -2.97
N LYS A 46 -8.30 -7.94 -3.19
CA LYS A 46 -8.19 -9.28 -3.79
C LYS A 46 -7.65 -9.22 -5.23
N GLY A 47 -8.10 -8.27 -6.03
CA GLY A 47 -7.64 -8.08 -7.41
C GLY A 47 -6.16 -7.73 -7.52
N HIS A 48 -5.59 -7.09 -6.49
CA HIS A 48 -4.16 -6.78 -6.38
C HIS A 48 -3.40 -7.81 -5.52
N HIS A 49 -3.92 -9.02 -5.34
CA HIS A 49 -3.29 -10.12 -4.59
C HIS A 49 -3.01 -9.77 -3.11
N GLY A 50 -3.77 -8.84 -2.53
CA GLY A 50 -3.69 -8.49 -1.12
C GLY A 50 -4.46 -9.47 -0.25
N ARG A 51 -3.96 -9.70 0.96
CA ARG A 51 -4.63 -10.48 2.00
C ARG A 51 -5.07 -9.55 3.13
N ILE A 52 -6.38 -9.50 3.39
CA ILE A 52 -6.91 -8.80 4.56
C ILE A 52 -6.53 -9.61 5.79
N VAL A 53 -5.73 -9.02 6.67
CA VAL A 53 -5.26 -9.63 7.91
C VAL A 53 -6.24 -9.34 9.03
N LYS A 54 -6.65 -8.08 9.15
CA LYS A 54 -7.49 -7.61 10.24
C LYS A 54 -8.44 -6.52 9.78
N SER A 55 -9.65 -6.55 10.33
CA SER A 55 -10.65 -5.51 10.17
C SER A 55 -11.21 -5.17 11.54
N THR A 56 -11.11 -3.90 11.95
CA THR A 56 -11.58 -3.41 13.26
C THR A 56 -12.44 -2.19 13.04
N GLY A 57 -13.79 -2.37 13.03
CA GLY A 57 -14.68 -1.24 12.82
C GLY A 57 -14.39 -0.49 11.52
N ASP A 58 -13.75 0.67 11.63
CA ASP A 58 -13.31 1.54 10.53
C ASP A 58 -11.91 1.21 10.01
N GLY A 59 -11.13 0.45 10.78
CA GLY A 59 -9.73 0.11 10.46
C GLY A 59 -9.57 -1.15 9.62
N LEU A 60 -8.53 -1.16 8.80
CA LEU A 60 -8.17 -2.27 7.93
C LEU A 60 -6.65 -2.45 7.89
N LEU A 61 -6.20 -3.69 8.07
CA LEU A 61 -4.81 -4.09 7.90
C LEU A 61 -4.71 -5.13 6.79
N VAL A 62 -3.91 -4.81 5.79
CA VAL A 62 -3.74 -5.64 4.59
C VAL A 62 -2.27 -5.91 4.34
N GLU A 63 -1.98 -7.12 3.92
CA GLU A 63 -0.66 -7.56 3.51
C GLU A 63 -0.61 -7.81 2.01
N PHE A 64 0.49 -7.39 1.38
CA PHE A 64 0.81 -7.66 -0.02
C PHE A 64 2.22 -8.23 -0.15
N SER A 65 2.40 -9.13 -1.10
CA SER A 65 3.73 -9.60 -1.51
C SER A 65 4.48 -8.59 -2.40
N SER A 66 3.75 -7.64 -3.01
CA SER A 66 4.26 -6.63 -3.92
C SER A 66 3.94 -5.21 -3.42
N VAL A 67 4.97 -4.38 -3.28
CA VAL A 67 4.82 -2.95 -2.98
C VAL A 67 4.07 -2.23 -4.09
N VAL A 68 4.30 -2.59 -5.34
CA VAL A 68 3.64 -2.00 -6.50
C VAL A 68 2.14 -2.26 -6.46
N ASP A 69 1.76 -3.50 -6.13
CA ASP A 69 0.35 -3.88 -6.04
C ASP A 69 -0.34 -3.19 -4.85
N ALA A 70 0.34 -3.05 -3.71
CA ALA A 70 -0.17 -2.32 -2.55
C ALA A 70 -0.48 -0.85 -2.90
N VAL A 71 0.44 -0.17 -3.60
CA VAL A 71 0.26 1.25 -3.96
C VAL A 71 -0.79 1.41 -5.06
N ARG A 72 -0.84 0.54 -6.07
CA ARG A 72 -1.90 0.55 -7.08
C ARG A 72 -3.28 0.35 -6.46
N CYS A 73 -3.40 -0.64 -5.59
CA CYS A 73 -4.62 -0.93 -4.85
C CYS A 73 -5.11 0.30 -4.07
N ALA A 74 -4.21 0.95 -3.32
CA ALA A 74 -4.52 2.15 -2.54
C ALA A 74 -5.02 3.31 -3.42
N VAL A 75 -4.33 3.59 -4.52
CA VAL A 75 -4.72 4.65 -5.47
C VAL A 75 -6.07 4.36 -6.10
N GLU A 76 -6.33 3.11 -6.51
CA GLU A 76 -7.60 2.72 -7.11
C GLU A 76 -8.76 2.79 -6.11
N ILE A 77 -8.53 2.43 -4.83
CA ILE A 77 -9.53 2.56 -3.78
C ILE A 77 -9.86 4.03 -3.55
N GLN A 78 -8.87 4.87 -3.29
CA GLN A 78 -9.07 6.29 -2.99
C GLN A 78 -9.80 7.01 -4.13
N ARG A 79 -9.39 6.75 -5.36
CA ARG A 79 -10.01 7.33 -6.53
C ARG A 79 -11.48 6.94 -6.68
N ALA A 80 -11.79 5.63 -6.60
CA ALA A 80 -13.16 5.15 -6.70
C ALA A 80 -14.05 5.63 -5.54
N MET A 81 -13.47 5.93 -4.37
CA MET A 81 -14.20 6.54 -3.25
C MET A 81 -14.62 7.98 -3.58
N VAL A 82 -13.83 8.75 -4.31
CA VAL A 82 -14.21 10.11 -4.76
C VAL A 82 -15.51 10.05 -5.55
N ASP A 83 -15.57 9.13 -6.54
CA ASP A 83 -16.75 8.97 -7.40
C ASP A 83 -17.98 8.50 -6.60
N ARG A 84 -17.79 7.57 -5.67
CA ARG A 84 -18.90 6.97 -4.88
C ARG A 84 -19.51 7.90 -3.83
N GLU A 85 -18.74 8.84 -3.34
CA GLU A 85 -19.19 9.78 -2.31
C GLU A 85 -19.54 11.17 -2.86
N THR A 86 -19.60 11.33 -4.21
CA THR A 86 -19.87 12.63 -4.85
C THR A 86 -21.21 13.22 -4.45
N ASP A 87 -22.25 12.40 -4.30
CA ASP A 87 -23.60 12.83 -3.95
C ASP A 87 -23.77 13.16 -2.45
N MET A 88 -22.77 12.84 -1.64
CA MET A 88 -22.78 13.12 -0.20
C MET A 88 -22.23 14.51 0.10
N ALA A 89 -22.84 15.20 1.09
CA ALA A 89 -22.28 16.44 1.61
C ALA A 89 -20.84 16.21 2.13
N GLU A 90 -19.95 17.16 1.90
CA GLU A 90 -18.50 17.03 2.15
C GLU A 90 -18.18 16.57 3.59
N ASP A 91 -18.92 17.04 4.57
CA ASP A 91 -18.75 16.72 5.99
C ASP A 91 -19.28 15.33 6.39
N ARG A 92 -20.03 14.68 5.49
CA ARG A 92 -20.60 13.34 5.66
C ARG A 92 -19.90 12.27 4.80
N ARG A 93 -18.96 12.67 3.93
CA ARG A 93 -18.25 11.74 3.06
C ARG A 93 -17.37 10.79 3.85
N ILE A 94 -17.43 9.51 3.51
CA ILE A 94 -16.48 8.50 3.99
C ILE A 94 -15.19 8.65 3.18
N LYS A 95 -14.12 9.06 3.85
CA LYS A 95 -12.78 9.21 3.26
C LYS A 95 -11.81 8.33 4.02
N PHE A 96 -11.09 7.46 3.32
CA PHE A 96 -10.02 6.68 3.95
C PHE A 96 -8.74 7.50 4.07
N ARG A 97 -7.95 7.24 5.11
CA ARG A 97 -6.54 7.54 5.19
C ARG A 97 -5.80 6.24 4.98
N ILE A 98 -4.76 6.24 4.16
CA ILE A 98 -4.02 5.02 3.85
C ILE A 98 -2.55 5.24 4.11
N GLY A 99 -1.93 4.34 4.88
CA GLY A 99 -0.50 4.27 5.13
C GLY A 99 0.10 2.99 4.55
N ILE A 100 1.24 3.08 3.85
CA ILE A 100 1.91 1.91 3.28
C ILE A 100 3.38 1.88 3.68
N ASN A 101 3.80 0.73 4.19
CA ASN A 101 5.19 0.46 4.54
C ASN A 101 5.66 -0.88 3.97
N LEU A 102 6.95 -0.99 3.69
CA LEU A 102 7.64 -2.25 3.41
C LEU A 102 8.54 -2.56 4.59
N GLY A 103 8.36 -3.70 5.24
CA GLY A 103 9.14 -4.06 6.41
C GLY A 103 8.98 -5.52 6.82
N ASP A 104 9.81 -5.93 7.77
CA ASP A 104 9.73 -7.24 8.37
C ASP A 104 8.47 -7.38 9.21
N ILE A 105 7.81 -8.52 9.05
CA ILE A 105 6.67 -8.94 9.86
C ILE A 105 6.94 -10.30 10.51
N ILE A 106 6.25 -10.54 11.60
CA ILE A 106 6.14 -11.83 12.26
C ILE A 106 4.73 -12.33 12.00
N ALA A 107 4.59 -13.38 11.20
CA ALA A 107 3.30 -14.03 10.94
C ALA A 107 3.06 -15.13 11.97
N VAL A 108 1.90 -15.10 12.62
CA VAL A 108 1.44 -16.12 13.58
C VAL A 108 0.01 -16.47 13.22
N GLY A 109 -0.21 -17.65 12.64
CA GLY A 109 -1.51 -18.00 12.06
C GLY A 109 -1.89 -17.03 10.95
N ASP A 110 -3.08 -16.45 11.04
CA ASP A 110 -3.59 -15.48 10.08
C ASP A 110 -3.25 -14.01 10.43
N ASP A 111 -2.62 -13.77 11.59
CA ASP A 111 -2.27 -12.43 12.05
C ASP A 111 -0.81 -12.06 11.76
N ILE A 112 -0.49 -10.75 11.71
CA ILE A 112 0.85 -10.24 11.52
C ILE A 112 1.21 -9.19 12.58
N PHE A 113 2.46 -9.20 13.00
CA PHE A 113 3.01 -8.33 14.03
C PHE A 113 4.37 -7.76 13.61
N GLY A 114 4.83 -6.75 14.31
CA GLY A 114 6.18 -6.20 14.18
C GLY A 114 6.20 -4.71 13.83
N ASP A 115 7.42 -4.18 13.77
CA ASP A 115 7.64 -2.73 13.53
C ASP A 115 7.12 -2.29 12.16
N GLY A 116 7.14 -3.19 11.16
CA GLY A 116 6.59 -2.94 9.84
C GLY A 116 5.10 -2.59 9.88
N VAL A 117 4.31 -3.30 10.71
CA VAL A 117 2.88 -3.07 10.92
C VAL A 117 2.64 -1.74 11.64
N ASN A 118 3.40 -1.50 12.73
CA ASN A 118 3.32 -0.25 13.49
C ASN A 118 3.64 0.96 12.60
N MET A 119 4.63 0.82 11.73
CA MET A 119 5.02 1.87 10.78
C MET A 119 3.88 2.20 9.81
N ALA A 120 3.23 1.20 9.21
CA ALA A 120 2.11 1.41 8.30
C ALA A 120 0.97 2.17 9.00
N ALA A 121 0.62 1.82 10.24
CA ALA A 121 -0.39 2.53 11.03
C ALA A 121 0.01 3.98 11.35
N ARG A 122 1.32 4.26 11.55
CA ARG A 122 1.78 5.65 11.77
C ARG A 122 1.74 6.49 10.50
N LEU A 123 2.07 5.90 9.36
CA LEU A 123 1.96 6.56 8.06
C LEU A 123 0.49 6.83 7.70
N GLU A 124 -0.41 5.90 8.02
CA GLU A 124 -1.86 6.11 7.88
C GLU A 124 -2.31 7.36 8.66
N ALA A 125 -1.89 7.50 9.92
CA ALA A 125 -2.22 8.66 10.76
C ALA A 125 -1.65 10.00 10.22
N LEU A 126 -0.59 9.98 9.40
CA LEU A 126 -0.03 11.16 8.73
C LEU A 126 -0.75 11.50 7.42
N ALA A 127 -1.50 10.56 6.85
CA ALA A 127 -2.23 10.79 5.61
C ALA A 127 -3.41 11.75 5.84
N GLU A 128 -3.64 12.65 4.88
CA GLU A 128 -4.87 13.44 4.88
C GLU A 128 -6.08 12.60 4.48
N PRO A 129 -7.31 13.01 4.83
CA PRO A 129 -8.53 12.33 4.40
C PRO A 129 -8.62 12.22 2.86
N GLY A 130 -8.68 11.01 2.33
CA GLY A 130 -8.64 10.74 0.89
C GLY A 130 -7.22 10.61 0.32
N GLY A 131 -6.18 10.78 1.14
CA GLY A 131 -4.78 10.71 0.74
C GLY A 131 -4.11 9.38 1.07
N ILE A 132 -2.85 9.25 0.64
CA ILE A 132 -1.98 8.09 0.85
C ILE A 132 -0.63 8.57 1.36
N CYS A 133 -0.13 7.98 2.44
CA CYS A 133 1.20 8.25 2.96
C CYS A 133 2.07 6.99 2.89
N ILE A 134 3.28 7.10 2.38
CA ILE A 134 4.19 5.97 2.18
C ILE A 134 5.54 6.21 2.84
N SER A 135 6.21 5.15 3.27
CA SER A 135 7.59 5.24 3.73
C SER A 135 8.56 5.48 2.56
N ARG A 136 9.74 6.02 2.87
CA ARG A 136 10.82 6.19 1.89
C ARG A 136 11.14 4.89 1.15
N VAL A 137 11.18 3.76 1.86
CA VAL A 137 11.49 2.46 1.26
C VAL A 137 10.45 2.08 0.21
N VAL A 138 9.16 2.33 0.47
CA VAL A 138 8.09 2.13 -0.52
C VAL A 138 8.28 3.06 -1.71
N ARG A 139 8.53 4.35 -1.49
CA ARG A 139 8.76 5.34 -2.53
C ARG A 139 9.90 4.94 -3.46
N ASP A 140 11.04 4.49 -2.90
CA ASP A 140 12.21 4.07 -3.67
C ASP A 140 11.94 2.82 -4.54
N GLN A 141 11.02 1.96 -4.11
CA GLN A 141 10.61 0.77 -4.88
C GLN A 141 9.65 1.06 -6.04
N ILE A 142 8.89 2.15 -5.97
CA ILE A 142 7.80 2.42 -6.95
C ILE A 142 8.15 3.54 -7.96
N ARG A 143 9.14 4.40 -7.68
CA ARG A 143 9.41 5.64 -8.43
C ARG A 143 9.58 5.42 -9.94
N ASP A 144 10.19 4.30 -10.34
CA ASP A 144 10.45 3.97 -11.75
C ASP A 144 9.41 2.98 -12.33
N LYS A 145 8.41 2.59 -11.53
CA LYS A 145 7.40 1.57 -11.88
C LYS A 145 5.98 2.11 -11.95
N LEU A 146 5.72 3.19 -11.23
CA LEU A 146 4.39 3.80 -11.16
C LEU A 146 4.45 5.29 -11.52
N PRO A 147 3.45 5.80 -12.25
CA PRO A 147 3.41 7.19 -12.69
C PRO A 147 2.83 8.13 -11.61
N TYR A 148 3.06 7.81 -10.32
CA TYR A 148 2.52 8.60 -9.22
C TYR A 148 3.63 9.44 -8.58
N THR A 149 3.38 10.74 -8.43
CA THR A 149 4.28 11.66 -7.74
C THR A 149 3.84 11.80 -6.29
N PHE A 150 4.73 11.43 -5.37
CA PHE A 150 4.55 11.60 -3.94
C PHE A 150 5.40 12.76 -3.45
N ASP A 151 4.78 13.70 -2.75
CA ASP A 151 5.46 14.83 -2.13
C ASP A 151 6.27 14.39 -0.91
N ASP A 152 7.50 14.89 -0.79
CA ASP A 152 8.36 14.59 0.35
C ASP A 152 7.92 15.40 1.58
N MET A 153 7.43 14.72 2.59
CA MET A 153 7.04 15.33 3.87
C MET A 153 8.23 15.57 4.81
N GLY A 154 9.44 15.18 4.41
CA GLY A 154 10.61 15.21 5.28
C GLY A 154 10.57 14.14 6.37
N GLU A 155 11.39 14.34 7.40
CA GLU A 155 11.47 13.45 8.55
C GLU A 155 10.34 13.71 9.54
N GLN A 156 9.53 12.69 9.80
CA GLN A 156 8.40 12.73 10.72
C GLN A 156 8.73 11.99 12.02
N ARG A 157 8.52 12.65 13.16
CA ARG A 157 8.57 11.98 14.46
C ARG A 157 7.22 11.34 14.75
N VAL A 158 7.20 10.02 14.80
CA VAL A 158 5.98 9.25 15.03
C VAL A 158 6.02 8.54 16.38
N LYS A 159 4.87 8.42 17.03
CA LYS A 159 4.75 7.84 18.38
C LYS A 159 5.30 6.42 18.42
N ASN A 160 6.11 6.11 19.45
CA ASN A 160 6.69 4.79 19.71
C ASN A 160 7.67 4.27 18.62
N ILE A 161 8.24 5.15 17.80
CA ILE A 161 9.32 4.83 16.88
C ILE A 161 10.49 5.72 17.19
N ALA A 162 11.63 5.10 17.59
CA ALA A 162 12.77 5.82 18.15
C ALA A 162 13.47 6.73 17.12
N ARG A 163 13.43 6.39 15.84
CA ARG A 163 14.08 7.16 14.77
C ARG A 163 13.04 7.89 13.92
N PRO A 164 13.33 9.14 13.50
CA PRO A 164 12.48 9.82 12.53
C PRO A 164 12.30 9.00 11.27
N VAL A 165 11.10 9.07 10.69
CA VAL A 165 10.72 8.34 9.47
C VAL A 165 10.52 9.34 8.35
N ARG A 166 11.23 9.18 7.25
CA ARG A 166 10.97 9.99 6.06
C ARG A 166 9.72 9.45 5.36
N ALA A 167 8.72 10.31 5.29
CA ALA A 167 7.41 10.00 4.72
C ALA A 167 7.18 10.77 3.43
N HIS A 168 6.35 10.21 2.56
CA HIS A 168 5.95 10.83 1.30
C HIS A 168 4.43 10.72 1.16
N ALA A 169 3.77 11.78 0.71
CA ALA A 169 2.32 11.83 0.60
C ALA A 169 1.84 12.01 -0.84
N LEU A 170 0.72 11.37 -1.15
CA LEU A 170 -0.09 11.64 -2.32
C LEU A 170 -1.43 12.16 -1.81
N GLY A 171 -1.67 13.47 -1.98
CA GLY A 171 -2.84 14.15 -1.45
C GLY A 171 -4.12 13.78 -2.18
N ALA A 172 -5.26 14.00 -1.53
CA ALA A 172 -6.59 13.69 -2.06
C ALA A 172 -6.87 14.39 -3.40
N THR A 173 -6.47 15.65 -3.54
CA THR A 173 -6.61 16.39 -4.79
C THR A 173 -5.79 15.76 -5.92
N ALA A 174 -4.56 15.34 -5.63
CA ALA A 174 -3.71 14.67 -6.60
C ALA A 174 -4.30 13.30 -7.02
N VAL A 175 -4.83 12.53 -6.06
CA VAL A 175 -5.53 11.26 -6.33
C VAL A 175 -6.72 11.47 -7.27
N ALA A 176 -7.54 12.49 -7.04
CA ALA A 176 -8.74 12.76 -7.84
C ALA A 176 -8.47 13.05 -9.32
N VAL A 177 -7.31 13.62 -9.64
CA VAL A 177 -6.93 13.98 -11.04
C VAL A 177 -6.12 12.89 -11.75
N LEU A 178 -5.74 11.80 -11.05
CA LEU A 178 -5.01 10.70 -11.68
C LEU A 178 -5.87 10.05 -12.79
N PRO A 179 -5.27 9.72 -13.94
CA PRO A 179 -5.98 9.00 -14.99
C PRO A 179 -6.46 7.64 -14.49
N PRO A 180 -7.55 7.07 -15.06
CA PRO A 180 -7.96 5.70 -14.74
C PRO A 180 -6.76 4.78 -14.94
N VAL A 181 -6.47 3.94 -13.93
CA VAL A 181 -5.44 2.92 -14.08
C VAL A 181 -5.94 1.97 -15.16
N ALA A 182 -5.37 2.10 -16.37
CA ALA A 182 -5.59 1.11 -17.40
C ALA A 182 -5.16 -0.24 -16.81
N VAL A 183 -6.08 -1.19 -16.79
CA VAL A 183 -5.74 -2.57 -16.45
C VAL A 183 -4.66 -2.96 -17.46
N ILE A 184 -3.42 -2.99 -17.04
CA ILE A 184 -2.35 -3.59 -17.82
C ILE A 184 -2.59 -5.08 -17.70
N THR A 185 -3.59 -5.56 -18.44
CA THR A 185 -3.70 -6.96 -18.80
C THR A 185 -2.40 -7.28 -19.50
N GLY A 186 -1.60 -8.14 -18.85
CA GLY A 186 -0.27 -8.50 -19.29
C GLY A 186 -0.23 -8.98 -20.74
N ALA A 187 0.01 -8.06 -21.66
CA ALA A 187 0.69 -8.38 -22.88
C ALA A 187 2.18 -8.44 -22.51
N ALA A 188 2.63 -9.63 -22.13
CA ALA A 188 4.04 -9.95 -22.10
C ALA A 188 4.60 -9.64 -23.49
N LYS A 189 5.18 -8.44 -23.67
CA LYS A 189 6.14 -8.24 -24.74
C LYS A 189 7.27 -9.19 -24.40
N SER A 190 7.39 -10.27 -25.20
CA SER A 190 8.53 -11.15 -25.18
C SER A 190 9.77 -10.29 -25.42
N VAL A 191 10.45 -9.92 -24.34
CA VAL A 191 11.80 -9.38 -24.42
C VAL A 191 12.66 -10.55 -24.85
N THR A 192 12.98 -10.60 -26.14
CA THR A 192 14.02 -11.48 -26.65
C THR A 192 15.32 -11.02 -26.01
N LEU A 193 15.77 -11.73 -24.98
CA LEU A 193 17.07 -11.50 -24.37
C LEU A 193 18.13 -11.67 -25.46
N PRO A 194 19.07 -10.72 -25.63
CA PRO A 194 20.19 -10.92 -26.54
C PRO A 194 20.96 -12.16 -26.08
N ARG A 195 21.25 -13.07 -27.03
CA ARG A 195 22.10 -14.23 -26.77
C ARG A 195 23.44 -13.74 -26.23
N VAL A 196 23.70 -14.10 -24.98
CA VAL A 196 25.03 -13.93 -24.39
C VAL A 196 25.99 -14.79 -25.24
N PRO A 197 27.08 -14.23 -25.84
CA PRO A 197 28.05 -15.03 -26.53
C PRO A 197 28.71 -16.01 -25.56
N ALA A 198 28.90 -17.23 -26.00
CA ALA A 198 29.57 -18.26 -25.21
C ALA A 198 30.94 -17.76 -24.75
N ILE A 199 31.15 -17.76 -23.44
CA ILE A 199 32.46 -17.46 -22.87
C ILE A 199 33.37 -18.62 -23.24
N ASP A 200 34.37 -18.35 -24.10
CA ASP A 200 35.40 -19.30 -24.44
C ASP A 200 36.09 -19.80 -23.16
N ARG A 201 36.22 -21.11 -23.08
CA ARG A 201 36.87 -21.80 -21.97
C ARG A 201 38.31 -21.30 -21.80
N CYS A 202 38.59 -20.77 -20.63
CA CYS A 202 39.95 -20.44 -20.21
C CYS A 202 40.87 -21.66 -20.42
N PRO A 203 42.02 -21.54 -21.12
CA PRO A 203 42.94 -22.65 -21.26
C PRO A 203 43.56 -23.03 -19.92
N ALA A 204 43.60 -24.33 -19.63
CA ALA A 204 44.20 -24.90 -18.42
C ALA A 204 45.67 -24.50 -18.31
N VAL A 205 45.99 -23.79 -17.23
CA VAL A 205 47.39 -23.52 -16.85
C VAL A 205 48.03 -24.83 -16.42
N ARG A 206 48.91 -25.38 -17.25
CA ARG A 206 49.80 -26.47 -16.86
C ARG A 206 50.93 -25.86 -16.00
N GLY A 207 50.95 -26.22 -14.73
CA GLY A 207 52.11 -25.97 -13.87
C GLY A 207 53.29 -26.87 -14.25
N PRO A 208 54.54 -26.43 -14.02
CA PRO A 208 55.73 -27.25 -14.30
C PRO A 208 55.86 -28.36 -13.24
N VAL A 209 56.24 -29.53 -13.74
CA VAL A 209 56.75 -30.67 -12.95
C VAL A 209 58.24 -30.43 -12.74
N GLU A 210 58.68 -30.31 -11.50
CA GLU A 210 59.96 -30.77 -10.98
C GLU A 210 59.82 -31.12 -9.50
#